data_9798d0fce63260969976cce0596bcd24
#
_entry.id   9798d0fce63260969976cce0596bcd24
#
_cell.length_a   1.000
_cell.length_b   1.000
_cell.length_c   1.000
_cell.angle_alpha   90.00
_cell.angle_beta   90.00
_cell.angle_gamma   90.00
#
_symmetry.space_group_name_H-M   'P 1'
#
loop_
_entity.id
_entity.type
_entity.pdbx_description
1 polymer ?
#
loop_
_entity_poly.entity_id
_entity_poly.type
_entity_poly.pdbx_seq_one_letter_code
_entity_poly.pdbx_strand_id
1 'polypeptide(L)'
;MQERRGRSARMQERSAKNRISTPYVLRRIGIVSLIDEEAVATIEANADRILDEIGMDFRGDAETLEIFRNAGARVDGERVRFDPGWCRDRIRTAPKVFTQHARNPARSVQIGGDAQLFCPSFGPPFVHDMEKGRRYATIHDFHEITKLHYSLNAVNHSGGVVVEPVDLPVPVRHLHMAHSHLTLSDKPFMGAVTAPERARDTIEMCRLAMGRDFVDENCVLYSVVNTNAPLVMDETMLWALKEYARAGQCTVVSPFVLGGAMSPVTVAATLAQVLAEVMASVALIQLIRPGAPSVFGTFFSPLSLRTGAPTFGTPEGTQFQMCAKTLADRLGLPFHSVGALTASKVPDAQAGYESQAQLTGAVMAGVNFIIHATGCLEGLLTTGYEKIVMDADRCAALARFVQGIDFSEAAQAMEAFREVGPGGHFLGATHTRENFESAFWLGDMSDNGTYEQWTAEGGLWQHDRASARVKRILRDYEAPEMDIGIREALDDFLARRTFEITGEKA
;
A
#
# COMPACT_ATOMS: atom_id res chain seq x y z
N MET A 1 6.80 -45.03 -19.43
CA MET A 1 6.63 -44.79 -17.98
C MET A 1 6.72 -43.29 -17.73
N GLN A 2 5.57 -42.61 -17.56
CA GLN A 2 5.58 -41.19 -17.10
C GLN A 2 6.00 -41.20 -15.64
N GLU A 3 7.11 -40.56 -15.32
CA GLU A 3 7.51 -40.31 -13.93
C GLU A 3 6.34 -39.67 -13.17
N ARG A 4 5.94 -40.28 -12.05
CA ARG A 4 4.96 -39.70 -11.13
C ARG A 4 5.58 -38.43 -10.53
N ARG A 5 5.26 -37.26 -11.09
CA ARG A 5 5.60 -35.98 -10.50
C ARG A 5 5.13 -35.96 -9.06
N GLY A 6 6.02 -35.60 -8.12
CA GLY A 6 5.70 -35.55 -6.69
C GLY A 6 4.54 -34.59 -6.40
N ARG A 7 3.84 -34.77 -5.27
CA ARG A 7 2.71 -33.94 -4.82
C ARG A 7 3.07 -32.45 -4.77
N SER A 8 4.25 -32.12 -4.31
CA SER A 8 4.80 -30.75 -4.26
C SER A 8 4.85 -30.11 -5.66
N ALA A 9 5.29 -30.82 -6.70
CA ALA A 9 5.30 -30.32 -8.07
C ALA A 9 3.88 -30.06 -8.63
N ARG A 10 2.93 -30.97 -8.33
CA ARG A 10 1.52 -30.80 -8.71
C ARG A 10 0.84 -29.65 -7.96
N MET A 11 1.18 -29.45 -6.69
CA MET A 11 0.68 -28.32 -5.89
C MET A 11 1.22 -26.99 -6.42
N GLN A 12 2.48 -26.95 -6.86
CA GLN A 12 3.08 -25.78 -7.51
C GLN A 12 2.46 -25.48 -8.89
N GLU A 13 2.16 -26.50 -9.70
CA GLU A 13 1.45 -26.30 -10.97
C GLU A 13 0.00 -25.80 -10.77
N ARG A 14 -0.71 -26.27 -9.75
CA ARG A 14 -2.04 -25.77 -9.36
C ARG A 14 -1.99 -24.31 -8.87
N SER A 15 -1.05 -23.99 -7.99
CA SER A 15 -0.81 -22.62 -7.55
C SER A 15 -0.47 -21.69 -8.71
N ALA A 16 0.28 -22.16 -9.70
CA ALA A 16 0.59 -21.38 -10.90
C ALA A 16 -0.65 -21.07 -11.76
N LYS A 17 -1.60 -22.00 -11.89
CA LYS A 17 -2.85 -21.80 -12.62
C LYS A 17 -3.82 -20.83 -11.91
N ASN A 18 -3.76 -20.73 -10.58
CA ASN A 18 -4.58 -19.83 -9.77
C ASN A 18 -3.92 -18.46 -9.51
N ARG A 19 -2.80 -18.14 -10.15
CA ARG A 19 -2.12 -16.86 -9.97
C ARG A 19 -2.96 -15.73 -10.54
N ILE A 20 -3.29 -14.77 -9.67
CA ILE A 20 -3.85 -13.49 -10.10
C ILE A 20 -2.75 -12.76 -10.86
N SER A 21 -2.94 -12.58 -12.16
CA SER A 21 -1.98 -11.91 -13.05
C SER A 21 -2.40 -10.48 -13.39
N THR A 22 -3.44 -9.96 -12.74
CA THR A 22 -3.92 -8.59 -12.97
C THR A 22 -3.08 -7.58 -12.19
N PRO A 23 -2.79 -6.40 -12.75
CA PRO A 23 -2.00 -5.38 -12.07
C PRO A 23 -2.68 -4.81 -10.83
N TYR A 24 -3.99 -4.97 -10.69
CA TYR A 24 -4.79 -4.65 -9.51
C TYR A 24 -6.00 -5.56 -9.43
N VAL A 25 -6.68 -5.57 -8.29
CA VAL A 25 -7.87 -6.39 -8.05
C VAL A 25 -9.13 -5.55 -8.25
N LEU A 26 -10.11 -6.05 -9.02
CA LEU A 26 -11.43 -5.45 -9.09
C LEU A 26 -12.36 -6.10 -8.07
N ARG A 27 -12.81 -5.33 -7.10
CA ARG A 27 -13.78 -5.74 -6.10
C ARG A 27 -15.17 -5.90 -6.76
N ARG A 28 -15.83 -7.01 -6.50
CA ARG A 28 -17.20 -7.31 -6.96
C ARG A 28 -18.19 -7.55 -5.83
N ILE A 29 -17.74 -7.37 -4.59
CA ILE A 29 -18.59 -7.45 -3.39
C ILE A 29 -18.97 -6.05 -2.90
N GLY A 30 -20.02 -5.94 -2.10
CA GLY A 30 -20.43 -4.67 -1.47
C GLY A 30 -19.37 -4.14 -0.50
N ILE A 31 -19.38 -2.84 -0.27
CA ILE A 31 -18.58 -2.19 0.78
C ILE A 31 -19.30 -2.38 2.12
N VAL A 32 -18.52 -2.67 3.17
CA VAL A 32 -19.01 -2.69 4.55
C VAL A 32 -18.67 -1.36 5.20
N SER A 33 -19.69 -0.58 5.55
CA SER A 33 -19.59 0.64 6.35
C SER A 33 -20.01 0.35 7.79
N LEU A 34 -19.32 0.98 8.75
CA LEU A 34 -19.67 0.90 10.19
C LEU A 34 -20.39 2.15 10.68
N ILE A 35 -20.58 3.16 9.83
CA ILE A 35 -21.25 4.42 10.18
C ILE A 35 -22.41 4.67 9.22
N ASP A 36 -23.49 5.24 9.75
CA ASP A 36 -24.65 5.69 9.00
C ASP A 36 -24.52 7.16 8.58
N GLU A 37 -25.52 7.67 7.88
CA GLU A 37 -25.52 9.03 7.33
C GLU A 37 -25.53 10.09 8.45
N GLU A 38 -26.15 9.85 9.60
CA GLU A 38 -26.16 10.78 10.74
C GLU A 38 -24.76 10.90 11.37
N ALA A 39 -24.08 9.77 11.56
CA ALA A 39 -22.70 9.74 12.05
C ALA A 39 -21.75 10.43 11.07
N VAL A 40 -21.89 10.19 9.76
CA VAL A 40 -21.12 10.86 8.73
C VAL A 40 -21.32 12.38 8.79
N ALA A 41 -22.56 12.85 8.81
CA ALA A 41 -22.89 14.28 8.89
C ALA A 41 -22.30 14.93 10.15
N THR A 42 -22.33 14.23 11.28
CA THR A 42 -21.74 14.71 12.54
C THR A 42 -20.23 14.85 12.45
N ILE A 43 -19.53 13.87 11.88
CA ILE A 43 -18.08 13.91 11.69
C ILE A 43 -17.70 15.04 10.71
N GLU A 44 -18.42 15.18 9.60
CA GLU A 44 -18.20 16.24 8.62
C GLU A 44 -18.40 17.63 9.23
N ALA A 45 -19.47 17.85 9.99
CA ALA A 45 -19.72 19.12 10.68
C ALA A 45 -18.61 19.45 11.69
N ASN A 46 -18.14 18.46 12.45
CA ASN A 46 -17.04 18.67 13.39
C ASN A 46 -15.70 18.95 12.67
N ALA A 47 -15.42 18.33 11.53
CA ALA A 47 -14.24 18.64 10.73
C ALA A 47 -14.29 20.08 10.20
N ASP A 48 -15.45 20.55 9.72
CA ASP A 48 -15.64 21.93 9.30
C ASP A 48 -15.44 22.91 10.45
N ARG A 49 -15.97 22.60 11.65
CA ARG A 49 -15.75 23.41 12.85
C ARG A 49 -14.29 23.46 13.29
N ILE A 50 -13.57 22.34 13.20
CA ILE A 50 -12.13 22.31 13.47
C ILE A 50 -11.39 23.27 12.53
N LEU A 51 -11.71 23.26 11.25
CA LEU A 51 -11.08 24.14 10.26
C LEU A 51 -11.49 25.61 10.41
N ASP A 52 -12.72 25.89 10.81
CA ASP A 52 -13.23 27.26 10.98
C ASP A 52 -12.81 27.88 12.31
N GLU A 53 -13.01 27.18 13.43
CA GLU A 53 -12.79 27.71 14.77
C GLU A 53 -11.30 27.63 15.20
N ILE A 54 -10.62 26.52 14.86
CA ILE A 54 -9.23 26.24 15.27
C ILE A 54 -8.26 26.54 14.14
N GLY A 55 -8.51 25.98 12.94
CA GLY A 55 -7.65 26.06 11.77
C GLY A 55 -6.52 25.04 11.77
N MET A 56 -5.64 25.14 10.77
CA MET A 56 -4.45 24.29 10.60
C MET A 56 -3.22 25.18 10.38
N ASP A 57 -2.08 24.83 10.96
CA ASP A 57 -0.82 25.54 10.75
C ASP A 57 -0.07 24.99 9.55
N PHE A 58 0.38 25.89 8.66
CA PHE A 58 1.26 25.57 7.53
C PHE A 58 2.59 26.28 7.76
N ARG A 59 3.56 25.54 8.32
CA ARG A 59 4.77 26.11 8.90
C ARG A 59 5.91 26.24 7.91
N GLY A 60 6.65 27.34 8.00
CA GLY A 60 7.91 27.56 7.29
C GLY A 60 7.76 27.81 5.78
N ASP A 61 6.53 28.02 5.26
CA ASP A 61 6.28 28.15 3.81
C ASP A 61 5.35 29.33 3.47
N ALA A 62 5.95 30.48 3.22
CA ALA A 62 5.24 31.70 2.88
C ALA A 62 4.41 31.59 1.59
N GLU A 63 4.86 30.82 0.62
CA GLU A 63 4.14 30.60 -0.64
C GLU A 63 2.79 29.89 -0.41
N THR A 64 2.75 28.86 0.43
CA THR A 64 1.51 28.18 0.80
C THR A 64 0.51 29.13 1.45
N LEU A 65 0.98 29.99 2.36
CA LEU A 65 0.14 30.99 3.02
C LEU A 65 -0.41 32.02 2.02
N GLU A 66 0.38 32.41 1.03
CA GLU A 66 -0.05 33.31 -0.03
C GLU A 66 -1.10 32.65 -0.94
N ILE A 67 -0.90 31.38 -1.34
CA ILE A 67 -1.87 30.59 -2.12
C ILE A 67 -3.23 30.58 -1.41
N PHE A 68 -3.25 30.27 -0.11
CA PHE A 68 -4.48 30.23 0.68
C PHE A 68 -5.13 31.61 0.80
N ARG A 69 -4.35 32.67 1.05
CA ARG A 69 -4.85 34.03 1.15
C ARG A 69 -5.49 34.51 -0.16
N ASN A 70 -4.83 34.25 -1.29
CA ASN A 70 -5.33 34.60 -2.62
C ASN A 70 -6.60 33.83 -2.99
N ALA A 71 -6.77 32.63 -2.44
CA ALA A 71 -7.97 31.79 -2.60
C ALA A 71 -9.10 32.14 -1.62
N GLY A 72 -8.90 33.16 -0.75
CA GLY A 72 -9.93 33.69 0.17
C GLY A 72 -10.01 32.94 1.52
N ALA A 73 -9.00 32.16 1.91
CA ALA A 73 -8.91 31.61 3.26
C ALA A 73 -8.43 32.68 4.27
N ARG A 74 -8.78 32.51 5.53
CA ARG A 74 -8.37 33.42 6.62
C ARG A 74 -6.99 33.02 7.15
N VAL A 75 -5.97 33.81 6.83
CA VAL A 75 -4.58 33.55 7.18
C VAL A 75 -4.11 34.50 8.30
N ASP A 76 -3.71 33.94 9.42
CA ASP A 76 -3.19 34.66 10.59
C ASP A 76 -1.84 34.03 11.03
N GLY A 77 -0.74 34.70 10.71
CA GLY A 77 0.59 34.12 10.80
C GLY A 77 0.71 32.87 9.93
N GLU A 78 1.06 31.72 10.52
CA GLU A 78 1.11 30.41 9.85
C GLU A 78 -0.21 29.65 9.93
N ARG A 79 -1.18 30.15 10.70
CA ARG A 79 -2.50 29.52 10.87
C ARG A 79 -3.47 29.92 9.78
N VAL A 80 -4.08 28.92 9.16
CA VAL A 80 -5.11 29.10 8.15
C VAL A 80 -6.43 28.52 8.65
N ARG A 81 -7.49 29.33 8.56
CA ARG A 81 -8.87 28.91 8.86
C ARG A 81 -9.70 28.96 7.60
N PHE A 82 -10.64 28.05 7.52
CA PHE A 82 -11.47 27.85 6.34
C PHE A 82 -12.94 27.89 6.74
N ASP A 83 -13.74 28.63 5.99
CA ASP A 83 -15.18 28.62 6.18
C ASP A 83 -15.77 27.23 5.86
N PRO A 84 -16.88 26.84 6.48
CA PRO A 84 -17.51 25.55 6.21
C PRO A 84 -17.77 25.32 4.72
N GLY A 85 -17.37 24.14 4.21
CA GLY A 85 -17.49 23.79 2.79
C GLY A 85 -16.38 24.32 1.87
N TRP A 86 -15.59 25.30 2.29
CA TRP A 86 -14.56 25.93 1.44
C TRP A 86 -13.54 24.90 0.88
N CYS A 87 -13.05 23.99 1.70
CA CYS A 87 -12.13 22.94 1.27
C CYS A 87 -12.80 21.95 0.31
N ARG A 88 -14.04 21.52 0.61
CA ARG A 88 -14.78 20.57 -0.24
C ARG A 88 -15.00 21.09 -1.65
N ASP A 89 -15.29 22.39 -1.81
CA ASP A 89 -15.49 22.99 -3.13
C ASP A 89 -14.22 22.89 -4.01
N ARG A 90 -13.04 23.03 -3.42
CA ARG A 90 -11.76 22.94 -4.16
C ARG A 90 -11.38 21.49 -4.46
N ILE A 91 -11.65 20.58 -3.55
CA ILE A 91 -11.39 19.14 -3.71
C ILE A 91 -12.14 18.55 -4.90
N ARG A 92 -13.30 19.09 -5.28
CA ARG A 92 -14.13 18.60 -6.41
C ARG A 92 -13.40 18.49 -7.75
N THR A 93 -12.30 19.19 -7.93
CA THR A 93 -11.47 19.11 -9.14
C THR A 93 -10.56 17.89 -9.18
N ALA A 94 -10.34 17.22 -8.04
CA ALA A 94 -9.53 16.02 -7.96
C ALA A 94 -10.17 14.83 -8.70
N PRO A 95 -9.42 14.03 -9.46
CA PRO A 95 -9.95 12.89 -10.16
C PRO A 95 -10.35 11.78 -9.17
N LYS A 96 -11.56 11.23 -9.33
CA LYS A 96 -12.08 10.10 -8.53
C LYS A 96 -11.38 8.79 -8.84
N VAL A 97 -10.85 8.67 -10.04
CA VAL A 97 -10.14 7.49 -10.56
C VAL A 97 -9.03 7.99 -11.46
N PHE A 98 -7.86 7.43 -11.33
CA PHE A 98 -6.73 7.71 -12.22
C PHE A 98 -5.84 6.46 -12.37
N THR A 99 -4.95 6.48 -13.36
CA THR A 99 -3.95 5.43 -13.55
C THR A 99 -2.60 5.92 -13.06
N GLN A 100 -1.93 5.14 -12.20
CA GLN A 100 -0.50 5.26 -12.01
C GLN A 100 0.20 4.35 -13.01
N HIS A 101 0.91 4.96 -13.96
CA HIS A 101 1.62 4.23 -15.01
C HIS A 101 2.91 3.63 -14.47
N ALA A 102 3.14 2.39 -14.85
CA ALA A 102 4.37 1.66 -14.55
C ALA A 102 5.33 1.71 -15.75
N ARG A 103 6.61 1.44 -15.52
CA ARG A 103 7.59 1.27 -16.60
C ARG A 103 7.18 0.19 -17.59
N ASN A 104 6.59 -0.89 -17.11
CA ASN A 104 5.89 -1.87 -17.93
C ASN A 104 4.39 -1.50 -17.97
N PRO A 105 3.84 -1.08 -19.11
CA PRO A 105 2.42 -0.67 -19.20
C PRO A 105 1.42 -1.74 -18.72
N ALA A 106 1.74 -3.03 -18.86
CA ALA A 106 0.91 -4.13 -18.40
C ALA A 106 0.81 -4.24 -16.86
N ARG A 107 1.67 -3.53 -16.14
CA ARG A 107 1.68 -3.45 -14.68
C ARG A 107 1.18 -2.11 -14.14
N SER A 108 0.71 -1.22 -15.00
CA SER A 108 0.07 0.03 -14.58
C SER A 108 -1.16 -0.26 -13.73
N VAL A 109 -1.39 0.53 -12.69
CA VAL A 109 -2.46 0.29 -11.72
C VAL A 109 -3.51 1.38 -11.78
N GLN A 110 -4.79 0.99 -11.67
CA GLN A 110 -5.88 1.93 -11.44
C GLN A 110 -6.02 2.20 -9.95
N ILE A 111 -6.19 3.47 -9.59
CA ILE A 111 -6.41 3.92 -8.21
C ILE A 111 -7.76 4.65 -8.17
N GLY A 112 -8.66 4.19 -7.29
CA GLY A 112 -10.03 4.68 -7.18
C GLY A 112 -11.08 3.71 -7.73
N GLY A 113 -12.35 4.04 -7.56
CA GLY A 113 -13.47 3.17 -7.91
C GLY A 113 -13.41 1.82 -7.19
N ASP A 114 -13.65 0.74 -7.91
CA ASP A 114 -13.60 -0.62 -7.37
C ASP A 114 -12.22 -1.28 -7.43
N ALA A 115 -11.20 -0.56 -7.87
CA ALA A 115 -9.83 -1.06 -7.89
C ALA A 115 -9.24 -1.09 -6.48
N GLN A 116 -8.61 -2.20 -6.14
CA GLN A 116 -7.85 -2.40 -4.90
C GLN A 116 -6.46 -2.94 -5.24
N LEU A 117 -5.43 -2.49 -4.54
CA LEU A 117 -4.07 -2.98 -4.73
C LEU A 117 -3.34 -3.14 -3.39
N PHE A 118 -2.41 -4.09 -3.35
CA PHE A 118 -1.56 -4.39 -2.21
C PHE A 118 -0.16 -3.85 -2.43
N CYS A 119 0.32 -3.05 -1.47
CA CYS A 119 1.61 -2.40 -1.50
C CYS A 119 2.47 -2.84 -0.31
N PRO A 120 3.80 -2.96 -0.47
CA PRO A 120 4.73 -3.30 0.60
C PRO A 120 4.65 -2.40 1.84
N SER A 121 5.32 -2.83 2.92
CA SER A 121 5.65 -1.98 4.06
C SER A 121 6.46 -0.75 3.64
N PHE A 122 6.36 0.34 4.42
CA PHE A 122 7.02 1.61 4.14
C PHE A 122 7.71 2.14 5.41
N GLY A 123 9.01 2.43 5.33
CA GLY A 123 9.78 3.15 6.32
C GLY A 123 10.48 2.37 7.45
N PRO A 124 10.44 1.02 7.56
CA PRO A 124 11.10 0.32 8.65
C PRO A 124 12.63 0.45 8.58
N PRO A 125 13.31 0.79 9.70
CA PRO A 125 14.77 0.84 9.73
C PRO A 125 15.43 -0.53 9.95
N PHE A 126 14.64 -1.56 10.28
CA PHE A 126 15.14 -2.90 10.57
C PHE A 126 14.55 -3.94 9.64
N VAL A 127 15.30 -5.02 9.46
CA VAL A 127 14.84 -6.26 8.86
C VAL A 127 14.92 -7.41 9.86
N HIS A 128 14.11 -8.42 9.64
CA HIS A 128 14.15 -9.69 10.37
C HIS A 128 14.10 -10.85 9.39
N ASP A 129 15.00 -11.81 9.56
CA ASP A 129 14.91 -13.14 8.97
C ASP A 129 15.11 -14.21 10.04
N MET A 130 14.65 -15.44 9.79
CA MET A 130 14.69 -16.53 10.78
C MET A 130 16.10 -17.06 11.08
N GLU A 131 17.10 -16.70 10.25
CA GLU A 131 18.49 -17.16 10.45
C GLU A 131 19.33 -16.16 11.23
N LYS A 132 19.21 -14.86 10.90
CA LYS A 132 20.05 -13.77 11.46
C LYS A 132 19.32 -12.92 12.49
N GLY A 133 17.99 -13.10 12.63
CA GLY A 133 17.16 -12.30 13.51
C GLY A 133 17.02 -10.84 13.06
N ARG A 134 16.72 -9.95 14.02
CA ARG A 134 16.52 -8.52 13.79
C ARG A 134 17.85 -7.78 13.67
N ARG A 135 18.00 -6.99 12.61
CA ARG A 135 19.18 -6.14 12.36
C ARG A 135 18.81 -4.87 11.59
N TYR A 136 19.68 -3.88 11.60
CA TYR A 136 19.52 -2.71 10.73
C TYR A 136 19.53 -3.14 9.25
N ALA A 137 18.65 -2.50 8.47
CA ALA A 137 18.57 -2.76 7.04
C ALA A 137 19.70 -2.07 6.28
N THR A 138 20.16 -2.71 5.21
CA THR A 138 21.17 -2.22 4.27
C THR A 138 20.58 -2.02 2.88
N ILE A 139 21.33 -1.39 1.96
CA ILE A 139 20.94 -1.32 0.55
C ILE A 139 20.81 -2.72 -0.09
N HIS A 140 21.56 -3.68 0.38
CA HIS A 140 21.42 -5.07 -0.05
C HIS A 140 20.06 -5.64 0.35
N ASP A 141 19.62 -5.41 1.58
CA ASP A 141 18.28 -5.81 2.04
C ASP A 141 17.18 -5.12 1.22
N PHE A 142 17.37 -3.83 0.91
CA PHE A 142 16.44 -3.09 0.04
C PHE A 142 16.30 -3.75 -1.33
N HIS A 143 17.42 -4.17 -1.93
CA HIS A 143 17.44 -4.88 -3.22
C HIS A 143 16.73 -6.23 -3.12
N GLU A 144 17.03 -7.04 -2.11
CA GLU A 144 16.40 -8.36 -1.92
C GLU A 144 14.89 -8.24 -1.70
N ILE A 145 14.44 -7.31 -0.87
CA ILE A 145 13.03 -7.05 -0.59
C ILE A 145 12.30 -6.55 -1.85
N THR A 146 12.94 -5.69 -2.64
CA THR A 146 12.39 -5.24 -3.93
C THR A 146 12.21 -6.41 -4.90
N LYS A 147 13.21 -7.32 -4.99
CA LYS A 147 13.13 -8.54 -5.81
C LYS A 147 12.03 -9.49 -5.34
N LEU A 148 11.87 -9.65 -4.02
CA LEU A 148 10.76 -10.44 -3.45
C LEU A 148 9.41 -9.88 -3.86
N HIS A 149 9.18 -8.57 -3.67
CA HIS A 149 7.92 -7.93 -4.03
C HIS A 149 7.66 -7.94 -5.55
N TYR A 150 8.71 -7.79 -6.36
CA TYR A 150 8.59 -7.94 -7.81
C TYR A 150 8.10 -9.32 -8.22
N SER A 151 8.63 -10.38 -7.61
CA SER A 151 8.32 -11.78 -7.91
C SER A 151 6.98 -12.26 -7.35
N LEU A 152 6.35 -11.53 -6.43
CA LEU A 152 5.08 -11.88 -5.80
C LEU A 152 3.91 -11.22 -6.57
N ASN A 153 3.13 -12.03 -7.29
CA ASN A 153 2.04 -11.55 -8.15
C ASN A 153 0.90 -10.84 -7.39
N ALA A 154 0.66 -11.23 -6.13
CA ALA A 154 -0.36 -10.60 -5.30
C ALA A 154 0.04 -9.20 -4.80
N VAL A 155 1.32 -8.84 -4.88
CA VAL A 155 1.82 -7.50 -4.57
C VAL A 155 1.83 -6.67 -5.84
N ASN A 156 0.99 -5.66 -5.91
CA ASN A 156 0.72 -4.92 -7.16
C ASN A 156 1.68 -3.74 -7.38
N HIS A 157 2.38 -3.30 -6.33
CA HIS A 157 3.20 -2.10 -6.31
C HIS A 157 4.60 -2.43 -5.78
N SER A 158 5.64 -1.75 -6.25
CA SER A 158 7.01 -1.95 -5.78
C SER A 158 7.28 -1.36 -4.39
N GLY A 159 6.39 -0.48 -3.92
CA GLY A 159 6.55 0.26 -2.67
C GLY A 159 7.32 1.57 -2.85
N GLY A 160 7.80 2.09 -1.75
CA GLY A 160 8.70 3.25 -1.69
C GLY A 160 9.90 2.90 -0.84
N VAL A 161 9.98 3.41 0.39
CA VAL A 161 11.01 3.03 1.36
C VAL A 161 10.63 1.68 1.98
N VAL A 162 10.83 0.58 1.23
CA VAL A 162 10.50 -0.78 1.71
C VAL A 162 11.27 -1.19 2.96
N VAL A 163 12.48 -0.65 3.12
CA VAL A 163 13.28 -0.55 4.34
C VAL A 163 14.21 0.66 4.21
N GLU A 164 14.65 1.25 5.32
CA GLU A 164 15.67 2.31 5.32
C GLU A 164 17.08 1.71 5.19
N PRO A 165 17.81 1.94 4.09
CA PRO A 165 19.19 1.47 3.95
C PRO A 165 20.14 2.36 4.77
N VAL A 166 20.35 2.00 6.05
CA VAL A 166 21.09 2.85 7.00
C VAL A 166 22.60 2.87 6.74
N ASP A 167 23.10 1.97 5.93
CA ASP A 167 24.49 1.92 5.45
C ASP A 167 24.82 3.00 4.41
N LEU A 168 23.81 3.65 3.82
CA LEU A 168 24.00 4.76 2.90
C LEU A 168 23.83 6.13 3.61
N PRO A 169 24.58 7.17 3.17
CA PRO A 169 24.38 8.53 3.66
C PRO A 169 22.96 9.04 3.38
N VAL A 170 22.33 9.65 4.39
CA VAL A 170 20.93 10.13 4.30
C VAL A 170 20.66 11.02 3.09
N PRO A 171 21.56 11.96 2.68
CA PRO A 171 21.28 12.86 1.56
C PRO A 171 21.11 12.16 0.20
N VAL A 172 21.69 10.96 0.01
CA VAL A 172 21.69 10.25 -1.28
C VAL A 172 20.86 8.96 -1.31
N ARG A 173 20.30 8.52 -0.17
CA ARG A 173 19.49 7.28 -0.08
C ARG A 173 18.39 7.21 -1.12
N HIS A 174 17.68 8.33 -1.32
CA HIS A 174 16.56 8.41 -2.26
C HIS A 174 16.96 8.06 -3.70
N LEU A 175 18.18 8.42 -4.12
CA LEU A 175 18.69 8.11 -5.44
C LEU A 175 18.86 6.59 -5.61
N HIS A 176 19.51 5.93 -4.64
CA HIS A 176 19.72 4.48 -4.66
C HIS A 176 18.41 3.70 -4.57
N MET A 177 17.46 4.16 -3.74
CA MET A 177 16.14 3.53 -3.61
C MET A 177 15.32 3.65 -4.91
N ALA A 178 15.25 4.84 -5.51
CA ALA A 178 14.56 5.06 -6.77
C ALA A 178 15.20 4.26 -7.92
N HIS A 179 16.53 4.26 -8.00
CA HIS A 179 17.30 3.44 -8.94
C HIS A 179 16.95 1.95 -8.81
N SER A 180 16.90 1.44 -7.56
CA SER A 180 16.54 0.05 -7.28
C SER A 180 15.14 -0.30 -7.75
N HIS A 181 14.15 0.55 -7.49
CA HIS A 181 12.79 0.33 -7.98
C HIS A 181 12.70 0.29 -9.49
N LEU A 182 13.39 1.21 -10.17
CA LEU A 182 13.38 1.29 -11.63
C LEU A 182 14.12 0.14 -12.30
N THR A 183 15.16 -0.42 -11.67
CA THR A 183 16.04 -1.41 -12.30
C THR A 183 15.78 -2.85 -11.87
N LEU A 184 15.26 -3.07 -10.64
CA LEU A 184 14.93 -4.39 -10.10
C LEU A 184 13.44 -4.73 -10.19
N SER A 185 12.61 -3.77 -10.61
CA SER A 185 11.17 -3.94 -10.79
C SER A 185 10.71 -3.16 -12.01
N ASP A 186 9.60 -3.56 -12.61
CA ASP A 186 8.87 -2.80 -13.63
C ASP A 186 7.45 -2.43 -13.17
N LYS A 187 7.13 -2.67 -11.87
CA LYS A 187 5.91 -2.23 -11.19
C LYS A 187 5.97 -0.72 -10.87
N PRO A 188 4.81 -0.05 -10.68
CA PRO A 188 4.80 1.32 -10.20
C PRO A 188 5.42 1.42 -8.80
N PHE A 189 5.97 2.58 -8.45
CA PHE A 189 6.61 2.80 -7.16
C PHE A 189 6.31 4.20 -6.59
N MET A 190 6.74 4.45 -5.33
CA MET A 190 6.52 5.72 -4.64
C MET A 190 7.71 6.64 -4.75
N GLY A 191 7.44 7.93 -4.92
CA GLY A 191 8.45 8.97 -4.93
C GLY A 191 8.93 9.39 -3.53
N ALA A 192 10.14 9.96 -3.46
CA ALA A 192 10.73 10.48 -2.24
C ALA A 192 10.07 11.81 -1.81
N VAL A 193 9.82 11.99 -0.49
CA VAL A 193 9.07 13.14 0.04
C VAL A 193 9.81 13.93 1.13
N THR A 194 11.04 13.55 1.47
CA THR A 194 11.75 14.11 2.63
C THR A 194 12.56 15.39 2.33
N ALA A 195 12.51 15.90 1.11
CA ALA A 195 13.03 17.20 0.69
C ALA A 195 12.59 17.49 -0.76
N PRO A 196 12.48 18.77 -1.20
CA PRO A 196 12.01 19.12 -2.54
C PRO A 196 12.97 18.62 -3.64
N GLU A 197 14.27 18.69 -3.43
CA GLU A 197 15.27 18.16 -4.37
C GLU A 197 15.16 16.66 -4.54
N ARG A 198 14.79 15.91 -3.50
CA ARG A 198 14.59 14.46 -3.60
C ARG A 198 13.36 14.09 -4.42
N ALA A 199 12.29 14.88 -4.30
CA ALA A 199 11.11 14.74 -5.16
C ALA A 199 11.49 15.00 -6.63
N ARG A 200 12.22 16.10 -6.90
CA ARG A 200 12.69 16.45 -8.26
C ARG A 200 13.61 15.40 -8.84
N ASP A 201 14.58 14.90 -8.07
CA ASP A 201 15.49 13.82 -8.49
C ASP A 201 14.70 12.56 -8.86
N THR A 202 13.69 12.17 -8.06
CA THR A 202 12.85 11.00 -8.35
C THR A 202 12.03 11.19 -9.64
N ILE A 203 11.45 12.38 -9.85
CA ILE A 203 10.71 12.72 -11.07
C ILE A 203 11.66 12.66 -12.29
N GLU A 204 12.88 13.19 -12.18
CA GLU A 204 13.84 13.19 -13.28
C GLU A 204 14.32 11.75 -13.62
N MET A 205 14.52 10.90 -12.62
CA MET A 205 14.82 9.48 -12.86
C MET A 205 13.68 8.76 -13.58
N CYS A 206 12.43 9.10 -13.29
CA CYS A 206 11.29 8.58 -14.04
C CYS A 206 11.28 9.11 -15.49
N ARG A 207 11.63 10.38 -15.71
CA ARG A 207 11.76 10.94 -17.05
C ARG A 207 12.85 10.25 -17.90
N LEU A 208 13.95 9.88 -17.28
CA LEU A 208 15.00 9.08 -17.93
C LEU A 208 14.50 7.67 -18.29
N ALA A 209 13.75 7.05 -17.39
CA ALA A 209 13.29 5.67 -17.54
C ALA A 209 12.09 5.49 -18.48
N MET A 210 11.20 6.49 -18.57
CA MET A 210 9.89 6.38 -19.24
C MET A 210 9.67 7.42 -20.35
N GLY A 211 10.58 8.38 -20.48
CA GLY A 211 10.46 9.51 -21.40
C GLY A 211 9.86 10.76 -20.74
N ARG A 212 10.45 11.92 -21.02
CA ARG A 212 10.08 13.20 -20.39
C ARG A 212 8.62 13.58 -20.66
N ASP A 213 8.23 13.61 -21.93
CA ASP A 213 6.89 14.04 -22.35
C ASP A 213 5.83 13.11 -21.72
N PHE A 214 6.10 11.79 -21.68
CA PHE A 214 5.20 10.83 -21.05
C PHE A 214 5.00 11.11 -19.56
N VAL A 215 6.07 11.38 -18.80
CA VAL A 215 6.00 11.64 -17.36
C VAL A 215 5.33 12.99 -17.07
N ASP A 216 5.53 14.00 -17.92
CA ASP A 216 4.95 15.33 -17.75
C ASP A 216 3.42 15.34 -18.04
N GLU A 217 2.93 14.40 -18.85
CA GLU A 217 1.51 14.23 -19.20
C GLU A 217 0.78 13.18 -18.34
N ASN A 218 1.51 12.26 -17.71
CA ASN A 218 0.91 11.12 -17.01
C ASN A 218 1.38 11.00 -15.56
N CYS A 219 0.51 10.45 -14.71
CA CYS A 219 0.86 10.11 -13.34
C CYS A 219 1.67 8.79 -13.31
N VAL A 220 2.96 8.87 -12.97
CA VAL A 220 3.88 7.74 -12.84
C VAL A 220 4.35 7.52 -11.40
N LEU A 221 4.23 8.54 -10.55
CA LEU A 221 4.65 8.50 -9.15
C LEU A 221 3.47 8.67 -8.20
N TYR A 222 3.55 7.95 -7.09
CA TYR A 222 2.65 8.01 -5.95
C TYR A 222 3.47 8.46 -4.74
N SER A 223 3.13 9.58 -4.12
CA SER A 223 3.88 10.14 -3.01
C SER A 223 3.03 10.23 -1.74
N VAL A 224 3.54 9.76 -0.61
CA VAL A 224 2.84 9.82 0.67
C VAL A 224 3.38 11.00 1.47
N VAL A 225 2.53 12.01 1.66
CA VAL A 225 2.83 13.20 2.45
C VAL A 225 2.04 13.11 3.76
N ASN A 226 2.76 13.12 4.88
CA ASN A 226 2.15 13.08 6.20
C ASN A 226 1.90 14.50 6.74
N THR A 227 0.83 14.67 7.50
CA THR A 227 0.68 15.84 8.37
C THR A 227 1.40 15.59 9.70
N ASN A 228 1.81 16.65 10.36
CA ASN A 228 2.32 16.62 11.74
C ASN A 228 1.13 16.76 12.69
N ALA A 229 0.35 15.70 12.84
CA ALA A 229 -0.86 15.71 13.66
C ALA A 229 -0.55 16.09 15.13
N PRO A 230 -1.37 16.95 15.77
CA PRO A 230 -2.63 17.48 15.28
C PRO A 230 -2.48 18.79 14.50
N LEU A 231 -3.14 18.87 13.35
CA LEU A 231 -3.43 20.11 12.61
C LEU A 231 -2.20 20.95 12.21
N VAL A 232 -1.10 20.32 11.83
CA VAL A 232 0.11 20.98 11.34
C VAL A 232 0.61 20.30 10.07
N MET A 233 1.16 21.09 9.14
CA MET A 233 2.01 20.59 8.06
C MET A 233 3.28 21.42 8.01
N ASP A 234 4.45 20.77 8.09
CA ASP A 234 5.74 21.45 8.06
C ASP A 234 6.24 21.74 6.64
N GLU A 235 7.27 22.58 6.55
CA GLU A 235 7.86 22.99 5.28
C GLU A 235 8.35 21.84 4.42
N THR A 236 8.90 20.78 5.01
CA THR A 236 9.43 19.60 4.30
C THR A 236 8.31 18.89 3.52
N MET A 237 7.18 18.64 4.18
CA MET A 237 6.03 17.99 3.57
C MET A 237 5.32 18.93 2.58
N LEU A 238 5.22 20.22 2.89
CA LEU A 238 4.67 21.23 1.98
C LEU A 238 5.47 21.33 0.67
N TRP A 239 6.79 21.34 0.77
CA TRP A 239 7.64 21.42 -0.42
C TRP A 239 7.52 20.19 -1.30
N ALA A 240 7.54 18.98 -0.71
CA ALA A 240 7.35 17.76 -1.47
C ALA A 240 5.97 17.72 -2.14
N LEU A 241 4.90 18.05 -1.39
CA LEU A 241 3.53 18.17 -1.92
C LEU A 241 3.48 19.09 -3.14
N LYS A 242 4.10 20.28 -3.06
CA LYS A 242 4.11 21.25 -4.16
C LYS A 242 4.85 20.74 -5.39
N GLU A 243 6.01 20.08 -5.21
CA GLU A 243 6.77 19.51 -6.34
C GLU A 243 5.94 18.44 -7.09
N TYR A 244 5.33 17.50 -6.38
CA TYR A 244 4.50 16.47 -7.00
C TYR A 244 3.22 17.04 -7.62
N ALA A 245 2.53 17.96 -6.93
CA ALA A 245 1.35 18.62 -7.47
C ALA A 245 1.65 19.38 -8.78
N ARG A 246 2.72 20.17 -8.81
CA ARG A 246 3.16 20.91 -10.02
C ARG A 246 3.51 19.98 -11.18
N ALA A 247 4.14 18.85 -10.88
CA ALA A 247 4.47 17.83 -11.86
C ALA A 247 3.28 16.96 -12.30
N GLY A 248 2.08 17.15 -11.72
CA GLY A 248 0.90 16.33 -12.04
C GLY A 248 0.99 14.91 -11.53
N GLN A 249 1.85 14.66 -10.56
CA GLN A 249 2.02 13.35 -9.93
C GLN A 249 1.09 13.20 -8.74
N CYS A 250 0.78 11.96 -8.36
CA CYS A 250 -0.15 11.69 -7.28
C CYS A 250 0.43 12.06 -5.92
N THR A 251 -0.36 12.79 -5.12
CA THR A 251 -0.07 13.06 -3.71
C THR A 251 -1.14 12.45 -2.81
N VAL A 252 -0.71 11.60 -1.89
CA VAL A 252 -1.54 11.07 -0.80
C VAL A 252 -1.30 11.93 0.43
N VAL A 253 -2.36 12.53 0.93
CA VAL A 253 -2.30 13.20 2.25
C VAL A 253 -2.69 12.17 3.30
N SER A 254 -1.73 11.73 4.09
CA SER A 254 -1.91 10.66 5.08
C SER A 254 -1.50 11.14 6.48
N PRO A 255 -2.43 11.66 7.28
CA PRO A 255 -2.17 11.90 8.68
C PRO A 255 -1.71 10.64 9.39
N PHE A 256 -0.54 10.71 10.04
CA PHE A 256 -0.05 9.66 10.94
C PHE A 256 -0.53 9.99 12.34
N VAL A 257 -1.42 9.16 12.89
CA VAL A 257 -2.10 9.48 14.15
C VAL A 257 -2.02 8.34 15.15
N LEU A 258 -1.46 8.63 16.32
CA LEU A 258 -1.51 7.78 17.50
C LEU A 258 -2.62 8.30 18.43
N GLY A 259 -3.73 7.55 18.51
CA GLY A 259 -4.91 7.91 19.30
C GLY A 259 -4.57 8.01 20.79
N GLY A 260 -4.87 9.16 21.38
CA GLY A 260 -4.53 9.50 22.76
C GLY A 260 -3.26 10.33 22.95
N ALA A 261 -2.43 10.48 21.88
CA ALA A 261 -1.25 11.35 21.90
C ALA A 261 -1.30 12.42 20.80
N MET A 262 -1.67 12.02 19.57
CA MET A 262 -1.71 12.90 18.39
C MET A 262 -3.16 13.22 17.95
N SER A 263 -4.13 12.63 18.63
CA SER A 263 -5.57 12.89 18.51
C SER A 263 -6.27 12.59 19.82
N PRO A 264 -7.57 12.96 19.98
CA PRO A 264 -8.39 12.47 21.08
C PRO A 264 -8.42 10.93 21.12
N VAL A 265 -8.75 10.34 22.28
CA VAL A 265 -8.77 8.86 22.49
C VAL A 265 -9.91 8.14 21.78
N THR A 266 -10.88 8.85 21.19
CA THR A 266 -12.04 8.25 20.54
C THR A 266 -11.88 8.20 19.03
N VAL A 267 -12.32 7.10 18.42
CA VAL A 267 -12.30 6.91 16.95
C VAL A 267 -13.05 8.05 16.24
N ALA A 268 -14.24 8.39 16.72
CA ALA A 268 -15.08 9.43 16.10
C ALA A 268 -14.41 10.81 16.06
N ALA A 269 -13.80 11.25 17.17
CA ALA A 269 -13.11 12.54 17.22
C ALA A 269 -11.83 12.54 16.36
N THR A 270 -11.11 11.41 16.33
CA THR A 270 -9.94 11.25 15.46
C THR A 270 -10.33 11.29 13.97
N LEU A 271 -11.47 10.69 13.59
CA LEU A 271 -11.99 10.79 12.22
C LEU A 271 -12.25 12.23 11.80
N ALA A 272 -12.85 13.06 12.67
CA ALA A 272 -13.08 14.47 12.38
C ALA A 272 -11.76 15.26 12.20
N GLN A 273 -10.77 15.01 13.06
CA GLN A 273 -9.44 15.63 12.93
C GLN A 273 -8.76 15.23 11.62
N VAL A 274 -8.68 13.93 11.32
CA VAL A 274 -8.06 13.42 10.10
C VAL A 274 -8.76 13.95 8.85
N LEU A 275 -10.09 14.00 8.86
CA LEU A 275 -10.86 14.59 7.76
C LEU A 275 -10.51 16.07 7.56
N ALA A 276 -10.39 16.85 8.63
CA ALA A 276 -9.99 18.26 8.58
C ALA A 276 -8.59 18.44 7.96
N GLU A 277 -7.59 17.69 8.46
CA GLU A 277 -6.22 17.74 7.96
C GLU A 277 -6.12 17.37 6.46
N VAL A 278 -6.81 16.30 6.06
CA VAL A 278 -6.86 15.87 4.64
C VAL A 278 -7.56 16.91 3.78
N MET A 279 -8.70 17.45 4.22
CA MET A 279 -9.45 18.45 3.45
C MET A 279 -8.61 19.71 3.19
N ALA A 280 -7.94 20.24 4.21
CA ALA A 280 -7.11 21.44 4.07
C ALA A 280 -5.92 21.20 3.11
N SER A 281 -5.26 20.05 3.25
CA SER A 281 -4.07 19.71 2.46
C SER A 281 -4.41 19.35 1.01
N VAL A 282 -5.50 18.61 0.75
CA VAL A 282 -5.94 18.30 -0.62
C VAL A 282 -6.45 19.56 -1.31
N ALA A 283 -7.12 20.49 -0.59
CA ALA A 283 -7.50 21.78 -1.16
C ALA A 283 -6.27 22.56 -1.64
N LEU A 284 -5.15 22.54 -0.90
CA LEU A 284 -3.88 23.13 -1.34
C LEU A 284 -3.39 22.51 -2.65
N ILE A 285 -3.39 21.17 -2.77
CA ILE A 285 -2.98 20.50 -4.01
C ILE A 285 -3.80 20.99 -5.19
N GLN A 286 -5.13 21.10 -5.03
CA GLN A 286 -6.02 21.53 -6.09
C GLN A 286 -5.92 23.02 -6.41
N LEU A 287 -5.48 23.87 -5.47
CA LEU A 287 -5.15 25.27 -5.73
C LEU A 287 -3.85 25.42 -6.54
N ILE A 288 -2.87 24.54 -6.30
CA ILE A 288 -1.59 24.54 -7.04
C ILE A 288 -1.82 24.04 -8.48
N ARG A 289 -2.52 22.93 -8.63
CA ARG A 289 -2.84 22.35 -9.95
C ARG A 289 -4.23 21.70 -9.90
N PRO A 290 -5.26 22.36 -10.40
CA PRO A 290 -6.59 21.76 -10.52
C PRO A 290 -6.54 20.46 -11.34
N GLY A 291 -7.15 19.39 -10.84
CA GLY A 291 -7.12 18.07 -11.45
C GLY A 291 -5.90 17.21 -11.11
N ALA A 292 -4.96 17.68 -10.28
CA ALA A 292 -3.85 16.85 -9.83
C ALA A 292 -4.36 15.63 -9.04
N PRO A 293 -3.86 14.41 -9.34
CA PRO A 293 -4.26 13.21 -8.63
C PRO A 293 -3.99 13.32 -7.13
N SER A 294 -5.05 13.20 -6.34
CA SER A 294 -5.01 13.33 -4.88
C SER A 294 -5.73 12.16 -4.23
N VAL A 295 -5.20 11.67 -3.11
CA VAL A 295 -5.74 10.51 -2.41
C VAL A 295 -5.93 10.84 -0.93
N PHE A 296 -7.08 10.47 -0.37
CA PHE A 296 -7.32 10.50 1.05
C PHE A 296 -6.55 9.36 1.71
N GLY A 297 -5.49 9.68 2.43
CA GLY A 297 -4.69 8.71 3.18
C GLY A 297 -5.03 8.70 4.66
N THR A 298 -4.81 7.55 5.30
CA THR A 298 -4.90 7.41 6.76
C THR A 298 -3.85 6.44 7.29
N PHE A 299 -3.31 6.78 8.45
CA PHE A 299 -2.59 5.86 9.31
C PHE A 299 -3.02 6.12 10.76
N PHE A 300 -3.75 5.18 11.33
CA PHE A 300 -4.22 5.27 12.71
C PHE A 300 -3.89 4.02 13.51
N SER A 301 -3.40 4.22 14.72
CA SER A 301 -3.27 3.20 15.75
C SER A 301 -3.63 3.79 17.11
N PRO A 302 -4.38 3.08 17.95
CA PRO A 302 -4.44 3.44 19.36
C PRO A 302 -3.07 3.35 20.01
N LEU A 303 -2.87 4.12 21.07
CA LEU A 303 -1.69 4.07 21.90
C LEU A 303 -2.00 3.30 23.19
N SER A 304 -1.15 2.35 23.56
CA SER A 304 -1.19 1.76 24.89
C SER A 304 -0.79 2.82 25.93
N LEU A 305 -1.75 3.34 26.66
CA LEU A 305 -1.48 4.34 27.73
C LEU A 305 -0.66 3.75 28.89
N ARG A 306 -0.46 2.43 28.90
CA ARG A 306 0.37 1.74 29.92
C ARG A 306 1.84 1.67 29.52
N THR A 307 2.14 1.51 28.22
CA THR A 307 3.50 1.28 27.71
C THR A 307 4.00 2.39 26.80
N GLY A 308 3.11 3.26 26.30
CA GLY A 308 3.44 4.27 25.30
C GLY A 308 3.64 3.72 23.87
N ALA A 309 3.45 2.42 23.68
CA ALA A 309 3.63 1.79 22.37
C ALA A 309 2.32 1.77 21.55
N PRO A 310 2.38 1.89 20.21
CA PRO A 310 1.23 1.67 19.34
C PRO A 310 0.68 0.24 19.49
N THR A 311 -0.65 0.10 19.47
CA THR A 311 -1.34 -1.18 19.61
C THR A 311 -1.92 -1.62 18.27
N PHE A 312 -1.06 -2.01 17.34
CA PHE A 312 -1.49 -2.53 16.05
C PHE A 312 -2.25 -3.85 16.20
N GLY A 313 -3.22 -4.09 15.32
CA GLY A 313 -4.04 -5.30 15.35
C GLY A 313 -5.23 -5.24 16.30
N THR A 314 -5.45 -4.12 17.02
CA THR A 314 -6.67 -3.91 17.80
C THR A 314 -7.85 -3.53 16.91
N PRO A 315 -9.12 -3.76 17.36
CA PRO A 315 -10.30 -3.51 16.52
C PRO A 315 -10.46 -2.05 16.11
N GLU A 316 -9.99 -1.09 16.92
CA GLU A 316 -10.16 0.36 16.65
C GLU A 316 -9.42 0.79 15.36
N GLY A 317 -8.26 0.19 15.06
CA GLY A 317 -7.54 0.46 13.81
C GLY A 317 -8.35 0.03 12.58
N THR A 318 -8.97 -1.15 12.65
CA THR A 318 -9.85 -1.65 11.60
C THR A 318 -11.14 -0.83 11.49
N GLN A 319 -11.79 -0.51 12.62
CA GLN A 319 -12.98 0.34 12.66
C GLN A 319 -12.70 1.72 12.04
N PHE A 320 -11.57 2.33 12.41
CA PHE A 320 -11.17 3.63 11.89
C PHE A 320 -11.08 3.64 10.36
N GLN A 321 -10.36 2.70 9.75
CA GLN A 321 -10.21 2.67 8.29
C GLN A 321 -11.54 2.39 7.56
N MET A 322 -12.41 1.56 8.14
CA MET A 322 -13.74 1.29 7.56
C MET A 322 -14.63 2.54 7.57
N CYS A 323 -14.59 3.32 8.64
CA CYS A 323 -15.30 4.60 8.72
C CYS A 323 -14.68 5.68 7.81
N ALA A 324 -13.34 5.79 7.80
CA ALA A 324 -12.63 6.79 7.00
C ALA A 324 -12.85 6.60 5.49
N LYS A 325 -13.03 5.35 5.03
CA LYS A 325 -13.37 5.07 3.62
C LYS A 325 -14.71 5.73 3.22
N THR A 326 -15.70 5.69 4.09
CA THR A 326 -17.00 6.36 3.83
C THR A 326 -16.82 7.87 3.67
N LEU A 327 -15.96 8.48 4.49
CA LEU A 327 -15.63 9.92 4.39
C LEU A 327 -14.87 10.25 3.10
N ALA A 328 -13.94 9.39 2.67
CA ALA A 328 -13.22 9.55 1.41
C ALA A 328 -14.17 9.49 0.20
N ASP A 329 -15.14 8.56 0.21
CA ASP A 329 -16.16 8.45 -0.84
C ASP A 329 -17.04 9.70 -0.92
N ARG A 330 -17.37 10.30 0.23
CA ARG A 330 -18.12 11.58 0.30
C ARG A 330 -17.36 12.74 -0.34
N LEU A 331 -16.03 12.78 -0.18
CA LEU A 331 -15.17 13.75 -0.85
C LEU A 331 -14.93 13.42 -2.33
N GLY A 332 -15.29 12.22 -2.79
CA GLY A 332 -15.00 11.74 -4.14
C GLY A 332 -13.52 11.45 -4.37
N LEU A 333 -12.76 11.12 -3.33
CA LEU A 333 -11.34 10.81 -3.39
C LEU A 333 -11.09 9.29 -3.32
N PRO A 334 -10.10 8.76 -4.05
CA PRO A 334 -9.56 7.45 -3.77
C PRO A 334 -9.06 7.36 -2.33
N PHE A 335 -9.08 6.16 -1.76
CA PHE A 335 -8.73 5.95 -0.35
C PHE A 335 -7.50 5.05 -0.19
N HIS A 336 -6.56 5.52 0.63
CA HIS A 336 -5.34 4.83 1.03
C HIS A 336 -5.38 4.55 2.53
N SER A 337 -5.13 3.30 2.91
CA SER A 337 -5.04 2.90 4.31
C SER A 337 -4.14 1.68 4.49
N VAL A 338 -4.02 1.23 5.73
CA VAL A 338 -3.05 0.20 6.14
C VAL A 338 -3.57 -1.22 5.98
N GLY A 339 -2.65 -2.18 5.83
CA GLY A 339 -2.94 -3.60 5.65
C GLY A 339 -2.48 -4.47 6.81
N ALA A 340 -1.38 -5.20 6.65
CA ALA A 340 -0.93 -6.28 7.53
C ALA A 340 -0.09 -5.81 8.73
N LEU A 341 -0.53 -4.77 9.44
CA LEU A 341 0.17 -4.29 10.63
C LEU A 341 0.08 -5.30 11.79
N THR A 342 1.16 -5.44 12.54
CA THR A 342 1.20 -6.25 13.76
C THR A 342 2.18 -5.68 14.78
N ALA A 343 1.89 -5.86 16.06
CA ALA A 343 2.81 -5.57 17.15
C ALA A 343 3.78 -6.74 17.44
N SER A 344 3.57 -7.92 16.83
CA SER A 344 4.48 -9.06 17.00
C SER A 344 5.86 -8.78 16.43
N LYS A 345 6.91 -9.34 17.06
CA LYS A 345 8.33 -9.16 16.71
C LYS A 345 8.82 -10.23 15.74
N VAL A 346 8.05 -11.29 15.58
CA VAL A 346 8.37 -12.46 14.75
C VAL A 346 7.11 -12.91 13.97
N PRO A 347 7.25 -13.68 12.88
CA PRO A 347 6.11 -14.18 12.11
C PRO A 347 5.41 -15.36 12.81
N ASP A 348 4.76 -15.09 13.94
CA ASP A 348 4.04 -16.03 14.79
C ASP A 348 2.51 -15.96 14.60
N ALA A 349 1.76 -16.62 15.49
CA ALA A 349 0.30 -16.63 15.46
C ALA A 349 -0.29 -15.21 15.67
N GLN A 350 0.33 -14.39 16.55
CA GLN A 350 -0.10 -13.00 16.76
C GLN A 350 0.04 -12.19 15.47
N ALA A 351 1.20 -12.28 14.81
CA ALA A 351 1.42 -11.63 13.52
C ALA A 351 0.38 -12.06 12.47
N GLY A 352 0.01 -13.36 12.47
CA GLY A 352 -0.97 -13.91 11.55
C GLY A 352 -2.37 -13.35 11.77
N TYR A 353 -2.92 -13.39 12.98
CA TYR A 353 -4.30 -12.95 13.21
C TYR A 353 -4.47 -11.43 13.19
N GLU A 354 -3.49 -10.64 13.69
CA GLU A 354 -3.53 -9.19 13.63
C GLU A 354 -3.51 -8.70 12.17
N SER A 355 -2.60 -9.23 11.36
CA SER A 355 -2.49 -8.89 9.93
C SER A 355 -3.74 -9.33 9.16
N GLN A 356 -4.29 -10.53 9.42
CA GLN A 356 -5.49 -11.00 8.74
C GLN A 356 -6.69 -10.14 9.06
N ALA A 357 -6.87 -9.72 10.33
CA ALA A 357 -7.98 -8.88 10.75
C ALA A 357 -7.97 -7.52 10.02
N GLN A 358 -6.81 -6.86 9.99
CA GLN A 358 -6.67 -5.56 9.32
C GLN A 358 -6.78 -5.64 7.80
N LEU A 359 -6.12 -6.61 7.15
CA LEU A 359 -6.25 -6.81 5.70
C LEU A 359 -7.70 -7.10 5.31
N THR A 360 -8.40 -7.95 6.09
CA THR A 360 -9.82 -8.24 5.82
C THR A 360 -10.66 -6.97 5.94
N GLY A 361 -10.47 -6.19 7.01
CA GLY A 361 -11.14 -4.90 7.19
C GLY A 361 -10.88 -3.94 6.03
N ALA A 362 -9.63 -3.83 5.56
CA ALA A 362 -9.25 -2.97 4.44
C ALA A 362 -9.97 -3.38 3.14
N VAL A 363 -9.96 -4.67 2.79
CA VAL A 363 -10.60 -5.11 1.55
C VAL A 363 -12.12 -5.03 1.61
N MET A 364 -12.73 -5.31 2.78
CA MET A 364 -14.18 -5.19 2.99
C MET A 364 -14.65 -3.73 3.00
N ALA A 365 -13.83 -2.81 3.50
CA ALA A 365 -14.09 -1.38 3.41
C ALA A 365 -13.95 -0.83 1.98
N GLY A 366 -13.30 -1.55 1.07
CA GLY A 366 -13.05 -1.07 -0.29
C GLY A 366 -11.87 -0.10 -0.38
N VAL A 367 -10.86 -0.23 0.49
CA VAL A 367 -9.61 0.56 0.40
C VAL A 367 -8.97 0.37 -0.95
N ASN A 368 -8.68 1.45 -1.68
CA ASN A 368 -8.13 1.38 -3.02
C ASN A 368 -6.63 1.06 -3.03
N PHE A 369 -5.88 1.69 -2.13
CA PHE A 369 -4.44 1.50 -1.98
C PHE A 369 -4.13 1.01 -0.58
N ILE A 370 -3.83 -0.29 -0.43
CA ILE A 370 -3.56 -0.92 0.86
C ILE A 370 -2.05 -0.97 1.06
N ILE A 371 -1.51 0.04 1.80
CA ILE A 371 -0.10 0.08 2.16
C ILE A 371 0.19 -0.85 3.35
N HIS A 372 1.43 -1.22 3.57
CA HIS A 372 1.83 -2.17 4.62
C HIS A 372 1.09 -3.52 4.50
N ALA A 373 0.76 -3.93 3.27
CA ALA A 373 0.06 -5.19 3.04
C ALA A 373 0.95 -6.43 3.23
N THR A 374 2.28 -6.24 3.27
CA THR A 374 3.23 -7.35 3.42
C THR A 374 4.44 -6.94 4.27
N GLY A 375 4.92 -7.88 5.08
CA GLY A 375 6.22 -7.82 5.74
C GLY A 375 6.29 -7.06 7.06
N CYS A 376 5.22 -6.40 7.50
CA CYS A 376 5.25 -5.59 8.72
C CYS A 376 5.38 -6.45 9.98
N LEU A 377 6.32 -6.09 10.84
CA LEU A 377 6.56 -6.60 12.19
C LEU A 377 6.88 -5.47 13.15
N GLU A 378 6.80 -5.73 14.45
CA GLU A 378 7.23 -4.83 15.53
C GLU A 378 6.62 -3.42 15.42
N GLY A 379 5.33 -3.34 15.10
CA GLY A 379 4.67 -2.04 14.99
C GLY A 379 5.27 -1.14 13.90
N LEU A 380 5.61 -1.71 12.77
CA LEU A 380 6.20 -1.03 11.60
C LEU A 380 7.69 -0.64 11.77
N LEU A 381 8.38 -1.12 12.80
CA LEU A 381 9.82 -0.89 12.93
C LEU A 381 10.66 -1.90 12.14
N THR A 382 10.08 -3.04 11.78
CA THR A 382 10.82 -4.15 11.15
C THR A 382 10.06 -4.70 9.94
N THR A 383 10.77 -4.97 8.85
CA THR A 383 10.28 -5.78 7.73
C THR A 383 10.81 -7.22 7.85
N GLY A 384 9.91 -8.19 7.91
CA GLY A 384 10.26 -9.62 7.99
C GLY A 384 10.27 -10.28 6.61
N TYR A 385 11.37 -10.95 6.25
CA TYR A 385 11.50 -11.65 4.97
C TYR A 385 10.45 -12.77 4.81
N GLU A 386 10.31 -13.64 5.80
CA GLU A 386 9.30 -14.70 5.82
C GLU A 386 7.90 -14.12 5.86
N LYS A 387 7.72 -13.03 6.63
CA LYS A 387 6.44 -12.33 6.75
C LYS A 387 5.95 -11.79 5.39
N ILE A 388 6.87 -11.32 4.54
CA ILE A 388 6.52 -10.85 3.18
C ILE A 388 5.81 -11.95 2.38
N VAL A 389 6.35 -13.16 2.33
CA VAL A 389 5.76 -14.25 1.54
C VAL A 389 4.51 -14.83 2.17
N MET A 390 4.42 -14.83 3.52
CA MET A 390 3.21 -15.23 4.25
C MET A 390 2.06 -14.27 4.01
N ASP A 391 2.30 -12.97 4.11
CA ASP A 391 1.29 -11.94 3.87
C ASP A 391 0.86 -11.89 2.40
N ALA A 392 1.80 -12.04 1.46
CA ALA A 392 1.47 -12.08 0.03
C ALA A 392 0.52 -13.22 -0.32
N ASP A 393 0.63 -14.37 0.37
CA ASP A 393 -0.31 -15.47 0.24
C ASP A 393 -1.70 -15.09 0.78
N ARG A 394 -1.77 -14.32 1.89
CA ARG A 394 -3.03 -13.77 2.40
C ARG A 394 -3.63 -12.71 1.47
N CYS A 395 -2.82 -11.83 0.90
CA CYS A 395 -3.25 -10.87 -0.12
C CYS A 395 -3.86 -11.60 -1.34
N ALA A 396 -3.25 -12.69 -1.80
CA ALA A 396 -3.79 -13.49 -2.89
C ALA A 396 -5.15 -14.12 -2.54
N ALA A 397 -5.30 -14.65 -1.31
CA ALA A 397 -6.57 -15.18 -0.82
C ALA A 397 -7.67 -14.10 -0.78
N LEU A 398 -7.34 -12.92 -0.25
CA LEU A 398 -8.29 -11.80 -0.17
C LEU A 398 -8.61 -11.23 -1.56
N ALA A 399 -7.64 -11.17 -2.47
CA ALA A 399 -7.88 -10.80 -3.86
C ALA A 399 -8.89 -11.74 -4.54
N ARG A 400 -8.81 -13.05 -4.27
CA ARG A 400 -9.80 -14.03 -4.74
C ARG A 400 -11.15 -13.83 -4.07
N PHE A 401 -11.16 -13.56 -2.77
CA PHE A 401 -12.39 -13.33 -1.99
C PHE A 401 -13.21 -12.15 -2.52
N VAL A 402 -12.58 -11.01 -2.78
CA VAL A 402 -13.30 -9.80 -3.23
C VAL A 402 -13.78 -9.86 -4.68
N GLN A 403 -13.34 -10.84 -5.47
CA GLN A 403 -13.88 -11.12 -6.80
C GLN A 403 -15.31 -11.68 -6.75
N GLY A 404 -15.79 -12.08 -5.56
CA GLY A 404 -17.13 -12.61 -5.38
C GLY A 404 -17.30 -14.04 -5.91
N ILE A 405 -18.56 -14.43 -6.11
CA ILE A 405 -18.96 -15.77 -6.50
C ILE A 405 -19.52 -15.71 -7.93
N ASP A 406 -19.19 -16.71 -8.74
CA ASP A 406 -19.80 -16.90 -10.06
C ASP A 406 -21.21 -17.53 -9.90
N PHE A 407 -22.22 -16.87 -10.43
CA PHE A 407 -23.62 -17.32 -10.43
C PHE A 407 -24.10 -17.74 -11.82
N SER A 408 -23.20 -17.97 -12.76
CA SER A 408 -23.56 -18.46 -14.11
C SER A 408 -24.28 -19.81 -14.06
N GLU A 409 -24.99 -20.16 -15.12
CA GLU A 409 -25.66 -21.47 -15.26
C GLU A 409 -24.66 -22.63 -15.11
N ALA A 410 -23.46 -22.49 -15.66
CA ALA A 410 -22.37 -23.46 -15.48
C ALA A 410 -21.97 -23.64 -14.03
N ALA A 411 -21.85 -22.53 -13.26
CA ALA A 411 -21.50 -22.56 -11.85
C ALA A 411 -22.63 -23.12 -10.95
N GLN A 412 -23.90 -23.05 -11.40
CA GLN A 412 -25.04 -23.66 -10.70
C GLN A 412 -25.05 -25.21 -10.83
N ALA A 413 -24.38 -25.80 -11.82
CA ALA A 413 -24.06 -27.21 -11.96
C ALA A 413 -25.28 -28.15 -11.87
N MET A 414 -26.47 -27.78 -12.42
CA MET A 414 -27.68 -28.59 -12.33
C MET A 414 -27.57 -29.98 -12.97
N GLU A 415 -26.75 -30.13 -14.01
CA GLU A 415 -26.47 -31.43 -14.61
C GLU A 415 -25.73 -32.38 -13.67
N ALA A 416 -24.82 -31.86 -12.83
CA ALA A 416 -24.15 -32.67 -11.84
C ALA A 416 -25.13 -33.21 -10.76
N PHE A 417 -26.15 -32.41 -10.40
CA PHE A 417 -27.19 -32.89 -9.48
C PHE A 417 -28.04 -34.02 -10.13
N ARG A 418 -28.33 -33.92 -11.41
CA ARG A 418 -29.02 -34.98 -12.14
C ARG A 418 -28.17 -36.24 -12.28
N GLU A 419 -26.87 -36.09 -12.56
CA GLU A 419 -25.92 -37.20 -12.66
C GLU A 419 -25.81 -37.99 -11.36
N VAL A 420 -25.73 -37.27 -10.22
CA VAL A 420 -25.45 -37.87 -8.90
C VAL A 420 -26.71 -38.40 -8.21
N GLY A 421 -27.80 -37.65 -8.28
CA GLY A 421 -29.09 -38.00 -7.64
C GLY A 421 -29.03 -37.96 -6.10
N PRO A 422 -30.16 -38.22 -5.40
CA PRO A 422 -30.24 -38.24 -3.98
C PRO A 422 -29.38 -39.34 -3.34
N GLY A 423 -28.57 -38.99 -2.34
CA GLY A 423 -27.73 -39.94 -1.59
C GLY A 423 -26.43 -40.40 -2.29
N GLY A 424 -26.14 -39.89 -3.50
CA GLY A 424 -24.89 -40.15 -4.19
C GLY A 424 -23.74 -39.25 -3.71
N HIS A 425 -22.61 -39.27 -4.42
CA HIS A 425 -21.44 -38.40 -4.09
C HIS A 425 -20.86 -37.80 -5.39
N PHE A 426 -20.38 -36.54 -5.26
CA PHE A 426 -19.90 -35.77 -6.42
C PHE A 426 -18.44 -36.06 -6.83
N LEU A 427 -17.68 -36.87 -6.08
CA LEU A 427 -16.25 -37.14 -6.37
C LEU A 427 -16.01 -37.70 -7.78
N GLY A 428 -16.93 -38.48 -8.30
CA GLY A 428 -16.86 -39.07 -9.65
C GLY A 428 -17.60 -38.27 -10.72
N ALA A 429 -18.38 -37.27 -10.36
CA ALA A 429 -19.19 -36.50 -11.27
C ALA A 429 -18.35 -35.75 -12.33
N THR A 430 -18.91 -35.64 -13.52
CA THR A 430 -18.28 -34.95 -14.66
C THR A 430 -17.88 -33.54 -14.30
N HIS A 431 -18.76 -32.77 -13.65
CA HIS A 431 -18.51 -31.43 -13.20
C HIS A 431 -17.30 -31.36 -12.24
N THR A 432 -17.17 -32.27 -11.27
CA THR A 432 -16.05 -32.33 -10.35
C THR A 432 -14.74 -32.60 -11.08
N ARG A 433 -14.71 -33.57 -12.01
CA ARG A 433 -13.51 -33.93 -12.80
C ARG A 433 -13.01 -32.78 -13.67
N GLU A 434 -13.91 -31.97 -14.20
CA GLU A 434 -13.57 -30.82 -15.06
C GLU A 434 -13.08 -29.63 -14.25
N ASN A 435 -13.55 -29.44 -13.00
CA ASN A 435 -13.35 -28.23 -12.22
C ASN A 435 -12.42 -28.39 -10.99
N PHE A 436 -12.09 -29.62 -10.55
CA PHE A 436 -11.41 -29.85 -9.25
C PHE A 436 -10.03 -29.16 -9.12
N GLU A 437 -9.37 -28.83 -10.23
CA GLU A 437 -8.08 -28.13 -10.22
C GLU A 437 -8.20 -26.60 -10.05
N SER A 438 -9.34 -26.01 -10.44
CA SER A 438 -9.55 -24.57 -10.50
C SER A 438 -10.64 -24.05 -9.56
N ALA A 439 -11.55 -24.92 -9.10
CA ALA A 439 -12.73 -24.52 -8.32
C ALA A 439 -12.36 -23.84 -6.98
N PHE A 440 -11.36 -24.36 -6.29
CA PHE A 440 -10.97 -23.89 -4.97
C PHE A 440 -9.57 -23.30 -4.99
N TRP A 441 -9.42 -22.13 -4.35
CA TRP A 441 -8.13 -21.50 -4.16
C TRP A 441 -7.28 -22.30 -3.14
N LEU A 442 -6.01 -22.50 -3.46
CA LEU A 442 -5.03 -23.15 -2.58
C LEU A 442 -3.85 -22.22 -2.41
N GLY A 443 -3.58 -21.82 -1.15
CA GLY A 443 -2.44 -21.00 -0.79
C GLY A 443 -1.11 -21.76 -0.88
N ASP A 444 -0.06 -21.04 -1.17
CA ASP A 444 1.31 -21.61 -1.21
C ASP A 444 1.90 -21.80 0.20
N MET A 445 1.41 -21.03 1.19
CA MET A 445 1.92 -21.05 2.56
C MET A 445 1.08 -21.88 3.52
N SER A 446 -0.11 -22.31 3.11
CA SER A 446 -0.98 -23.17 3.94
C SER A 446 -0.74 -24.64 3.64
N ASP A 447 -0.68 -25.45 4.67
CA ASP A 447 -0.69 -26.91 4.55
C ASP A 447 -2.12 -27.43 4.75
N ASN A 448 -2.62 -28.19 3.78
CA ASN A 448 -3.93 -28.83 3.78
C ASN A 448 -3.81 -30.36 3.68
N GLY A 449 -2.61 -30.92 3.98
CA GLY A 449 -2.36 -32.37 4.04
C GLY A 449 -3.00 -32.99 5.27
N THR A 450 -3.08 -34.35 5.28
CA THR A 450 -3.37 -35.05 6.53
C THR A 450 -2.16 -34.97 7.48
N TYR A 451 -2.37 -35.24 8.76
CA TYR A 451 -1.27 -35.23 9.75
C TYR A 451 -0.13 -36.17 9.35
N GLU A 452 -0.47 -37.35 8.85
CA GLU A 452 0.49 -38.38 8.41
C GLU A 452 1.31 -37.93 7.21
N GLN A 453 0.65 -37.22 6.25
CA GLN A 453 1.31 -36.64 5.10
C GLN A 453 2.24 -35.50 5.50
N TRP A 454 1.77 -34.59 6.35
CA TRP A 454 2.57 -33.48 6.87
C TRP A 454 3.81 -34.01 7.62
N THR A 455 3.65 -35.04 8.48
CA THR A 455 4.75 -35.67 9.19
C THR A 455 5.74 -36.32 8.23
N ALA A 456 5.25 -37.07 7.22
CA ALA A 456 6.09 -37.73 6.23
C ALA A 456 6.86 -36.71 5.32
N GLU A 457 6.34 -35.49 5.15
CA GLU A 457 6.97 -34.38 4.42
C GLU A 457 7.90 -33.54 5.32
N GLY A 458 8.20 -34.02 6.56
CA GLY A 458 9.16 -33.40 7.48
C GLY A 458 8.56 -32.54 8.59
N GLY A 459 7.24 -32.45 8.71
CA GLY A 459 6.56 -31.75 9.81
C GLY A 459 6.86 -30.23 9.86
N LEU A 460 7.07 -29.62 8.69
CA LEU A 460 7.55 -28.23 8.59
C LEU A 460 6.50 -27.22 9.07
N TRP A 461 6.93 -26.29 9.91
CA TRP A 461 6.12 -25.15 10.32
C TRP A 461 5.98 -24.14 9.18
N GLN A 462 5.01 -23.21 9.30
CA GLN A 462 4.75 -22.23 8.23
C GLN A 462 5.97 -21.33 7.97
N HIS A 463 6.69 -20.91 9.01
CA HIS A 463 7.89 -20.08 8.86
C HIS A 463 9.05 -20.80 8.17
N ASP A 464 9.20 -22.13 8.36
CA ASP A 464 10.21 -22.94 7.64
C ASP A 464 9.92 -22.98 6.14
N ARG A 465 8.64 -23.19 5.78
CA ARG A 465 8.19 -23.14 4.38
C ARG A 465 8.37 -21.74 3.78
N ALA A 466 8.12 -20.70 4.57
CA ALA A 466 8.31 -19.31 4.16
C ALA A 466 9.78 -19.00 3.91
N SER A 467 10.71 -19.41 4.81
CA SER A 467 12.15 -19.26 4.63
C SER A 467 12.65 -19.95 3.35
N ALA A 468 12.22 -21.20 3.13
CA ALA A 468 12.56 -21.92 1.90
C ALA A 468 12.04 -21.22 0.64
N ARG A 469 10.84 -20.60 0.72
CA ARG A 469 10.25 -19.83 -0.39
C ARG A 469 11.01 -18.53 -0.67
N VAL A 470 11.39 -17.77 0.36
CA VAL A 470 12.23 -16.58 0.23
C VAL A 470 13.51 -16.91 -0.51
N LYS A 471 14.26 -17.92 -0.05
CA LYS A 471 15.52 -18.36 -0.67
C LYS A 471 15.33 -18.76 -2.14
N ARG A 472 14.25 -19.47 -2.45
CA ARG A 472 13.92 -19.88 -3.83
C ARG A 472 13.63 -18.67 -4.70
N ILE A 473 12.80 -17.73 -4.26
CA ILE A 473 12.45 -16.52 -5.03
C ILE A 473 13.70 -15.70 -5.33
N LEU A 474 14.56 -15.47 -4.32
CA LEU A 474 15.78 -14.67 -4.51
C LEU A 474 16.79 -15.35 -5.44
N ARG A 475 16.91 -16.69 -5.37
CA ARG A 475 17.77 -17.46 -6.28
C ARG A 475 17.27 -17.43 -7.72
N ASP A 476 15.96 -17.58 -7.91
CA ASP A 476 15.31 -17.73 -9.20
C ASP A 476 14.84 -16.36 -9.79
N TYR A 477 15.25 -15.25 -9.15
CA TYR A 477 14.90 -13.90 -9.58
C TYR A 477 15.59 -13.55 -10.91
N GLU A 478 14.80 -13.05 -11.85
CA GLU A 478 15.24 -12.45 -13.10
C GLU A 478 14.80 -10.99 -13.14
N ALA A 479 15.75 -10.09 -13.43
CA ALA A 479 15.45 -8.67 -13.55
C ALA A 479 14.55 -8.42 -14.77
N PRO A 480 13.58 -7.48 -14.68
CA PRO A 480 12.79 -7.09 -15.84
C PRO A 480 13.67 -6.46 -16.93
N GLU A 481 13.30 -6.69 -18.18
CA GLU A 481 14.00 -6.10 -19.32
C GLU A 481 14.01 -4.56 -19.24
N MET A 482 15.16 -4.00 -19.60
CA MET A 482 15.39 -2.55 -19.69
C MET A 482 16.36 -2.29 -20.84
N ASP A 483 16.07 -1.25 -21.62
CA ASP A 483 17.00 -0.76 -22.65
C ASP A 483 18.35 -0.39 -22.01
N ILE A 484 19.46 -0.78 -22.66
CA ILE A 484 20.80 -0.57 -22.11
C ILE A 484 21.13 0.92 -21.96
N GLY A 485 20.71 1.75 -22.92
CA GLY A 485 20.94 3.20 -22.86
C GLY A 485 20.15 3.86 -21.72
N ILE A 486 18.94 3.37 -21.42
CA ILE A 486 18.17 3.82 -20.25
C ILE A 486 18.89 3.42 -18.95
N ARG A 487 19.41 2.20 -18.88
CA ARG A 487 20.17 1.73 -17.72
C ARG A 487 21.39 2.61 -17.47
N GLU A 488 22.20 2.83 -18.51
CA GLU A 488 23.39 3.68 -18.46
C GLU A 488 23.04 5.13 -18.04
N ALA A 489 21.95 5.70 -18.58
CA ALA A 489 21.51 7.04 -18.20
C ALA A 489 21.08 7.13 -16.72
N LEU A 490 20.46 6.09 -16.17
CA LEU A 490 20.10 6.03 -14.74
C LEU A 490 21.36 5.88 -13.85
N ASP A 491 22.32 5.05 -14.26
CA ASP A 491 23.57 4.84 -13.55
C ASP A 491 24.41 6.13 -13.54
N ASP A 492 24.52 6.83 -14.69
CA ASP A 492 25.19 8.12 -14.81
C ASP A 492 24.52 9.22 -13.97
N PHE A 493 23.19 9.25 -13.97
CA PHE A 493 22.43 10.19 -13.13
C PHE A 493 22.70 9.94 -11.65
N LEU A 494 22.63 8.69 -11.21
CA LEU A 494 22.92 8.29 -9.83
C LEU A 494 24.34 8.72 -9.42
N ALA A 495 25.36 8.40 -10.23
CA ALA A 495 26.74 8.73 -9.93
C ALA A 495 26.98 10.25 -9.87
N ARG A 496 26.49 10.98 -10.89
CA ARG A 496 26.61 12.44 -10.95
C ARG A 496 25.91 13.14 -9.78
N ARG A 497 24.66 12.78 -9.46
CA ARG A 497 23.90 13.40 -8.37
C ARG A 497 24.48 13.05 -7.01
N THR A 498 24.99 11.83 -6.83
CA THR A 498 25.71 11.46 -5.60
C THR A 498 26.91 12.35 -5.41
N PHE A 499 27.73 12.55 -6.46
CA PHE A 499 28.90 13.43 -6.39
C PHE A 499 28.53 14.89 -6.12
N GLU A 500 27.48 15.42 -6.79
CA GLU A 500 26.98 16.79 -6.55
C GLU A 500 26.53 17.03 -5.10
N ILE A 501 25.95 16.02 -4.45
CA ILE A 501 25.43 16.13 -3.08
C ILE A 501 26.52 15.89 -2.02
N THR A 502 27.40 14.91 -2.23
CA THR A 502 28.35 14.46 -1.22
C THR A 502 29.79 14.95 -1.43
N GLY A 503 30.15 15.32 -2.65
CA GLY A 503 31.54 15.55 -3.08
C GLY A 503 32.36 14.27 -3.25
N GLU A 504 31.76 13.09 -3.04
CA GLU A 504 32.41 11.78 -3.15
C GLU A 504 31.91 11.05 -4.41
N LYS A 505 32.80 10.28 -5.05
CA LYS A 505 32.39 9.40 -6.16
C LYS A 505 31.58 8.23 -5.59
N ALA A 506 30.45 7.93 -6.25
CA ALA A 506 29.56 6.82 -5.91
C ALA A 506 30.24 5.45 -6.09
#